data_beb8ab6d1b931604522349b708a2453d
#
_entry.id   beb8ab6d1b931604522349b708a2453d
#
_cell.length_a   1.000
_cell.length_b   1.000
_cell.length_c   1.000
_cell.angle_alpha   90.00
_cell.angle_beta   90.00
_cell.angle_gamma   90.00
#
_symmetry.space_group_name_H-M   'P 1'
#
loop_
_entity.id
_entity.type
_entity.pdbx_description
1 polymer ?
#
loop_
_entity_poly.entity_id
_entity_poly.type
_entity_poly.pdbx_seq_one_letter_code
_entity_poly.pdbx_strand_id
1 'polypeptide(L)'
;MTAVTTERPPARKRRVESSERVSVLYDIPGPKARIRNTVLTVLVILAVLFAAYVMVTKLGEKNQLSAELWTPFLRGDVWVNLILPGLVNTLSAAAVAAVIAVPFGFVFGIGRLSANAWIRRASGAVVEFFRAIPLLIMIFAVMFGGSAVFGLTVTPFWAVVIGLVLYNGSVLAEIVRAGILSIPRGQSEAALAVGMRPGQVMRMILLPQAVTVMMPAIVAQLVVLLKDTALGFIVSFEDLLNAGARVLPSNFNNIIPAVIVIAIIYIIINVMVGAVATWLERRSRRSRKTAAKPIARPDSPTAVEGGLGTPTTPAP
;
A
#
# COMPACT_ATOMS: atom_id res chain seq x y z
N MET A 1 26.81 -29.25 76.86
CA MET A 1 26.94 -28.32 75.79
C MET A 1 26.26 -28.97 74.58
N THR A 2 25.02 -28.59 74.29
CA THR A 2 24.13 -29.16 73.31
C THR A 2 24.23 -28.33 72.06
N ALA A 3 24.67 -28.95 70.95
CA ALA A 3 24.76 -28.30 69.65
C ALA A 3 23.35 -28.20 69.02
N VAL A 4 22.91 -26.98 68.78
CA VAL A 4 21.65 -26.69 68.05
C VAL A 4 21.93 -26.69 66.56
N THR A 5 21.42 -27.71 65.85
CA THR A 5 21.46 -27.80 64.41
C THR A 5 20.28 -27.00 63.84
N THR A 6 20.52 -25.86 63.18
CA THR A 6 19.51 -25.09 62.47
C THR A 6 19.32 -25.64 61.08
N GLU A 7 18.25 -26.42 60.87
CA GLU A 7 17.78 -26.79 59.56
C GLU A 7 17.21 -25.57 58.80
N ARG A 8 17.75 -25.29 57.61
CA ARG A 8 17.17 -24.29 56.70
C ARG A 8 15.93 -24.88 56.02
N PRO A 9 14.80 -24.16 56.01
CA PRO A 9 13.60 -24.63 55.32
C PRO A 9 13.84 -24.65 53.80
N PRO A 10 13.23 -25.60 53.07
CA PRO A 10 13.43 -25.75 51.63
C PRO A 10 12.85 -24.54 50.87
N ALA A 11 13.61 -24.06 49.89
CA ALA A 11 13.24 -22.97 49.01
C ALA A 11 11.94 -23.31 48.26
N ARG A 12 10.87 -22.57 48.60
CA ARG A 12 9.57 -22.64 47.93
C ARG A 12 9.74 -22.19 46.50
N LYS A 13 9.75 -23.13 45.52
CA LYS A 13 9.68 -22.81 44.06
C LYS A 13 8.42 -22.01 43.83
N ARG A 14 8.57 -20.69 43.62
CA ARG A 14 7.52 -19.85 43.04
C ARG A 14 7.22 -20.43 41.66
N ARG A 15 6.08 -21.11 41.53
CA ARG A 15 5.45 -21.32 40.23
C ARG A 15 5.16 -19.94 39.68
N VAL A 16 5.92 -19.56 38.67
CA VAL A 16 5.56 -18.45 37.79
C VAL A 16 4.34 -18.96 37.00
N GLU A 17 3.14 -18.68 37.50
CA GLU A 17 1.95 -18.71 36.70
C GLU A 17 2.16 -17.67 35.61
N SER A 18 2.53 -18.15 34.41
CA SER A 18 2.36 -17.39 33.17
C SER A 18 0.87 -17.12 33.05
N SER A 19 0.42 -15.95 33.54
CA SER A 19 -0.87 -15.42 33.16
C SER A 19 -0.79 -15.22 31.63
N GLU A 20 -1.25 -16.21 30.86
CA GLU A 20 -1.68 -16.00 29.51
C GLU A 20 -2.68 -14.85 29.54
N ARG A 21 -2.21 -13.66 29.21
CA ARG A 21 -3.10 -12.52 28.92
C ARG A 21 -3.86 -12.91 27.67
N VAL A 22 -4.98 -13.60 27.87
CA VAL A 22 -5.96 -13.84 26.80
C VAL A 22 -6.29 -12.46 26.24
N SER A 23 -5.90 -12.23 24.99
CA SER A 23 -6.15 -10.97 24.31
C SER A 23 -7.66 -10.80 24.20
N VAL A 24 -8.22 -9.82 24.88
CA VAL A 24 -9.66 -9.48 24.90
C VAL A 24 -10.20 -9.22 23.50
N LEU A 25 -9.31 -8.96 22.52
CA LEU A 25 -9.64 -8.77 21.11
C LEU A 25 -10.09 -10.06 20.39
N TYR A 26 -9.87 -11.24 20.98
CA TYR A 26 -10.21 -12.54 20.39
C TYR A 26 -11.12 -13.39 21.29
N ASP A 27 -11.94 -12.72 22.10
CA ASP A 27 -12.90 -13.44 22.93
C ASP A 27 -13.87 -14.25 22.06
N ILE A 28 -13.92 -15.56 22.27
CA ILE A 28 -14.80 -16.45 21.50
C ILE A 28 -16.23 -16.06 21.83
N PRO A 29 -17.05 -15.68 20.84
CA PRO A 29 -18.41 -15.21 21.09
C PRO A 29 -19.19 -16.28 21.85
N GLY A 30 -19.76 -15.92 23.00
CA GLY A 30 -20.60 -16.78 23.82
C GLY A 30 -21.84 -17.27 23.05
N PRO A 31 -22.58 -18.29 23.54
CA PRO A 31 -23.69 -18.94 22.81
C PRO A 31 -24.75 -17.92 22.37
N LYS A 32 -25.11 -16.97 23.21
CA LYS A 32 -26.08 -15.90 22.83
C LYS A 32 -25.53 -14.97 21.73
N ALA A 33 -24.25 -14.66 21.74
CA ALA A 33 -23.61 -13.85 20.70
C ALA A 33 -23.54 -14.61 19.36
N ARG A 34 -23.28 -15.92 19.40
CA ARG A 34 -23.32 -16.78 18.19
C ARG A 34 -24.68 -16.77 17.54
N ILE A 35 -25.75 -17.00 18.33
CA ILE A 35 -27.14 -16.98 17.82
C ILE A 35 -27.45 -15.61 17.21
N ARG A 36 -27.16 -14.51 17.92
CA ARG A 36 -27.37 -13.17 17.41
C ARG A 36 -26.60 -12.93 16.10
N ASN A 37 -25.33 -13.32 16.05
CA ASN A 37 -24.51 -13.13 14.85
C ASN A 37 -25.03 -13.98 13.68
N THR A 38 -25.46 -15.22 13.93
CA THR A 38 -26.10 -16.08 12.89
C THR A 38 -27.39 -15.44 12.37
N VAL A 39 -28.27 -14.98 13.27
CA VAL A 39 -29.49 -14.28 12.87
C VAL A 39 -29.21 -13.04 12.06
N LEU A 40 -28.25 -12.19 12.51
CA LEU A 40 -27.83 -11.02 11.75
C LEU A 40 -27.26 -11.39 10.38
N THR A 41 -26.43 -12.42 10.31
CA THR A 41 -25.88 -12.90 9.03
C THR A 41 -26.99 -13.35 8.08
N VAL A 42 -27.96 -14.13 8.58
CA VAL A 42 -29.10 -14.56 7.75
C VAL A 42 -29.92 -13.36 7.28
N LEU A 43 -30.22 -12.41 8.16
CA LEU A 43 -30.94 -11.20 7.78
C LEU A 43 -30.19 -10.38 6.74
N VAL A 44 -28.87 -10.22 6.87
CA VAL A 44 -28.04 -9.53 5.87
C VAL A 44 -28.06 -10.28 4.53
N ILE A 45 -27.90 -11.61 4.55
CA ILE A 45 -27.98 -12.42 3.32
C ILE A 45 -29.34 -12.26 2.65
N LEU A 46 -30.45 -12.35 3.41
CA LEU A 46 -31.79 -12.14 2.87
C LEU A 46 -31.98 -10.74 2.30
N ALA A 47 -31.48 -9.71 2.99
CA ALA A 47 -31.52 -8.33 2.50
C ALA A 47 -30.72 -8.15 1.18
N VAL A 48 -29.54 -8.75 1.09
CA VAL A 48 -28.71 -8.73 -0.13
C VAL A 48 -29.41 -9.48 -1.27
N LEU A 49 -29.98 -10.65 -1.01
CA LEU A 49 -30.73 -11.43 -2.02
C LEU A 49 -31.97 -10.66 -2.49
N PHE A 50 -32.71 -10.04 -1.57
CA PHE A 50 -33.84 -9.20 -1.91
C PHE A 50 -33.45 -7.99 -2.76
N ALA A 51 -32.37 -7.29 -2.38
CA ALA A 51 -31.85 -6.18 -3.17
C ALA A 51 -31.41 -6.63 -4.58
N ALA A 52 -30.73 -7.77 -4.67
CA ALA A 52 -30.35 -8.37 -5.95
C ALA A 52 -31.58 -8.74 -6.81
N TYR A 53 -32.61 -9.33 -6.21
CA TYR A 53 -33.85 -9.64 -6.89
C TYR A 53 -34.54 -8.39 -7.44
N VAL A 54 -34.69 -7.34 -6.61
CA VAL A 54 -35.28 -6.07 -7.04
C VAL A 54 -34.46 -5.43 -8.15
N MET A 55 -33.12 -5.48 -8.05
CA MET A 55 -32.23 -4.96 -9.08
C MET A 55 -32.42 -5.69 -10.42
N VAL A 56 -32.40 -7.03 -10.40
CA VAL A 56 -32.56 -7.84 -11.62
C VAL A 56 -33.92 -7.62 -12.28
N THR A 57 -35.02 -7.57 -11.47
CA THR A 57 -36.36 -7.29 -12.01
C THR A 57 -36.45 -5.90 -12.65
N LYS A 58 -35.91 -4.87 -11.97
CA LYS A 58 -35.89 -3.51 -12.53
C LYS A 58 -35.04 -3.36 -13.78
N LEU A 59 -33.93 -4.08 -13.88
CA LEU A 59 -33.09 -4.12 -15.08
C LEU A 59 -33.80 -4.88 -16.21
N GLY A 60 -34.53 -5.95 -15.89
CA GLY A 60 -35.36 -6.68 -16.85
C GLY A 60 -36.48 -5.81 -17.43
N GLU A 61 -37.23 -5.08 -16.59
CA GLU A 61 -38.27 -4.14 -17.02
C GLU A 61 -37.74 -3.05 -17.97
N LYS A 62 -36.45 -2.66 -17.82
CA LYS A 62 -35.79 -1.67 -18.68
C LYS A 62 -35.03 -2.28 -19.85
N ASN A 63 -35.22 -3.56 -20.14
CA ASN A 63 -34.51 -4.33 -21.18
C ASN A 63 -32.96 -4.31 -21.06
N GLN A 64 -32.40 -3.93 -19.90
CA GLN A 64 -30.94 -3.82 -19.74
C GLN A 64 -30.22 -5.18 -19.65
N LEU A 65 -30.97 -6.28 -19.57
CA LEU A 65 -30.44 -7.65 -19.53
C LEU A 65 -30.56 -8.37 -20.89
N SER A 66 -31.10 -7.73 -21.93
CA SER A 66 -31.29 -8.37 -23.23
C SER A 66 -29.94 -8.67 -23.90
N ALA A 67 -29.84 -9.82 -24.58
CA ALA A 67 -28.62 -10.24 -25.29
C ALA A 67 -28.21 -9.26 -26.39
N GLU A 68 -29.15 -8.55 -26.97
CA GLU A 68 -28.89 -7.55 -28.03
C GLU A 68 -27.96 -6.42 -27.57
N LEU A 69 -28.05 -6.01 -26.30
CA LEU A 69 -27.21 -4.95 -25.74
C LEU A 69 -25.72 -5.34 -25.57
N TRP A 70 -25.43 -6.64 -25.72
CA TRP A 70 -24.04 -7.15 -25.70
C TRP A 70 -23.43 -7.24 -27.09
N THR A 71 -24.24 -7.17 -28.15
CA THR A 71 -23.75 -7.28 -29.54
C THR A 71 -22.72 -6.24 -29.91
N PRO A 72 -22.73 -4.96 -29.42
CA PRO A 72 -21.68 -3.99 -29.73
C PRO A 72 -20.28 -4.47 -29.34
N PHE A 73 -20.16 -5.27 -28.28
CA PHE A 73 -18.85 -5.78 -27.83
C PHE A 73 -18.28 -6.90 -28.70
N LEU A 74 -19.06 -7.46 -29.63
CA LEU A 74 -18.60 -8.40 -30.66
C LEU A 74 -18.01 -7.70 -31.87
N ARG A 75 -18.16 -6.37 -31.97
CA ARG A 75 -17.73 -5.56 -33.10
C ARG A 75 -16.34 -4.99 -32.85
N GLY A 76 -15.40 -5.23 -33.80
CA GLY A 76 -14.04 -4.73 -33.68
C GLY A 76 -13.92 -3.21 -33.74
N ASP A 77 -14.81 -2.53 -34.47
CA ASP A 77 -14.82 -1.05 -34.53
C ASP A 77 -15.16 -0.40 -33.18
N VAL A 78 -16.00 -1.01 -32.38
CA VAL A 78 -16.31 -0.53 -30.99
C VAL A 78 -15.07 -0.60 -30.11
N TRP A 79 -14.30 -1.67 -30.21
CA TRP A 79 -13.06 -1.79 -29.45
C TRP A 79 -12.01 -0.77 -29.89
N VAL A 80 -11.78 -0.65 -31.21
CA VAL A 80 -10.72 0.20 -31.74
C VAL A 80 -11.04 1.68 -31.62
N ASN A 81 -12.29 2.08 -31.83
CA ASN A 81 -12.65 3.50 -31.90
C ASN A 81 -13.24 4.07 -30.61
N LEU A 82 -13.77 3.22 -29.68
CA LEU A 82 -14.43 3.71 -28.47
C LEU A 82 -13.73 3.26 -27.19
N ILE A 83 -13.35 1.98 -27.08
CA ILE A 83 -12.78 1.43 -25.84
C ILE A 83 -11.26 1.67 -25.78
N LEU A 84 -10.53 1.35 -26.85
CA LEU A 84 -9.07 1.43 -26.88
C LEU A 84 -8.54 2.87 -26.66
N PRO A 85 -9.11 3.93 -27.27
CA PRO A 85 -8.70 5.30 -26.97
C PRO A 85 -8.87 5.66 -25.50
N GLY A 86 -10.00 5.32 -24.88
CA GLY A 86 -10.22 5.53 -23.43
C GLY A 86 -9.20 4.78 -22.58
N LEU A 87 -8.88 3.53 -22.96
CA LEU A 87 -7.84 2.74 -22.29
C LEU A 87 -6.46 3.39 -22.40
N VAL A 88 -6.07 3.83 -23.59
CA VAL A 88 -4.78 4.51 -23.82
C VAL A 88 -4.71 5.82 -23.02
N ASN A 89 -5.78 6.59 -22.98
CA ASN A 89 -5.85 7.82 -22.19
C ASN A 89 -5.70 7.53 -20.68
N THR A 90 -6.40 6.53 -20.16
CA THR A 90 -6.26 6.09 -18.75
C THR A 90 -4.82 5.71 -18.42
N LEU A 91 -4.22 4.84 -19.24
CA LEU A 91 -2.85 4.36 -18.99
C LEU A 91 -1.81 5.46 -19.17
N SER A 92 -1.97 6.36 -20.15
CA SER A 92 -1.06 7.47 -20.37
C SER A 92 -1.10 8.48 -19.23
N ALA A 93 -2.30 8.84 -18.75
CA ALA A 93 -2.45 9.73 -17.61
C ALA A 93 -1.84 9.13 -16.34
N ALA A 94 -2.10 7.84 -16.07
CA ALA A 94 -1.50 7.12 -14.94
C ALA A 94 0.02 7.06 -15.04
N ALA A 95 0.57 6.74 -16.21
CA ALA A 95 2.01 6.64 -16.44
C ALA A 95 2.71 7.99 -16.25
N VAL A 96 2.19 9.05 -16.86
CA VAL A 96 2.74 10.41 -16.74
C VAL A 96 2.67 10.88 -15.29
N ALA A 97 1.51 10.69 -14.64
CA ALA A 97 1.35 11.04 -13.22
C ALA A 97 2.32 10.26 -12.33
N ALA A 98 2.50 8.94 -12.55
CA ALA A 98 3.43 8.12 -11.77
C ALA A 98 4.89 8.57 -11.93
N VAL A 99 5.31 8.85 -13.18
CA VAL A 99 6.69 9.33 -13.49
C VAL A 99 7.01 10.64 -12.76
N ILE A 100 6.03 11.51 -12.55
CA ILE A 100 6.23 12.79 -11.86
C ILE A 100 5.99 12.65 -10.34
N ALA A 101 4.97 11.87 -9.92
CA ALA A 101 4.62 11.70 -8.51
C ALA A 101 5.70 10.97 -7.71
N VAL A 102 6.40 9.98 -8.31
CA VAL A 102 7.47 9.26 -7.62
C VAL A 102 8.64 10.19 -7.26
N PRO A 103 9.27 10.93 -8.17
CA PRO A 103 10.28 11.93 -7.81
C PRO A 103 9.77 12.96 -6.81
N PHE A 104 8.56 13.48 -6.98
CA PHE A 104 7.93 14.39 -6.02
C PHE A 104 7.90 13.77 -4.61
N GLY A 105 7.44 12.53 -4.50
CA GLY A 105 7.40 11.78 -3.23
C GLY A 105 8.78 11.63 -2.59
N PHE A 106 9.80 11.31 -3.38
CA PHE A 106 11.18 11.20 -2.88
C PHE A 106 11.73 12.55 -2.42
N VAL A 107 11.58 13.61 -3.21
CA VAL A 107 12.09 14.96 -2.87
C VAL A 107 11.48 15.47 -1.58
N PHE A 108 10.15 15.46 -1.48
CA PHE A 108 9.44 15.96 -0.29
C PHE A 108 9.55 15.01 0.90
N GLY A 109 9.56 13.69 0.69
CA GLY A 109 9.74 12.70 1.76
C GLY A 109 11.11 12.81 2.43
N ILE A 110 12.18 12.93 1.65
CA ILE A 110 13.55 13.18 2.16
C ILE A 110 13.65 14.59 2.76
N GLY A 111 13.04 15.60 2.12
CA GLY A 111 13.00 16.97 2.61
C GLY A 111 12.43 17.07 4.03
N ARG A 112 11.40 16.28 4.36
CA ARG A 112 10.80 16.19 5.71
C ARG A 112 11.76 15.58 6.76
N LEU A 113 12.82 14.92 6.35
CA LEU A 113 13.85 14.36 7.23
C LEU A 113 15.12 15.24 7.28
N SER A 114 15.12 16.39 6.63
CA SER A 114 16.26 17.30 6.59
C SER A 114 16.62 17.83 7.98
N ALA A 115 17.91 17.94 8.27
CA ALA A 115 18.43 18.62 9.46
C ALA A 115 18.07 20.11 9.45
N ASN A 116 17.98 20.74 8.26
CA ASN A 116 17.56 22.12 8.11
C ASN A 116 16.06 22.28 8.43
N ALA A 117 15.74 23.05 9.48
CA ALA A 117 14.38 23.27 9.95
C ALA A 117 13.45 23.90 8.89
N TRP A 118 13.98 24.80 8.05
CA TRP A 118 13.20 25.44 6.99
C TRP A 118 12.79 24.44 5.91
N ILE A 119 13.73 23.63 5.41
CA ILE A 119 13.44 22.59 4.41
C ILE A 119 12.43 21.58 4.99
N ARG A 120 12.65 21.15 6.22
CA ARG A 120 11.77 20.18 6.90
C ARG A 120 10.36 20.71 7.05
N ARG A 121 10.19 21.97 7.52
CA ARG A 121 8.88 22.59 7.71
C ARG A 121 8.18 22.88 6.38
N ALA A 122 8.88 23.44 5.40
CA ALA A 122 8.34 23.71 4.07
C ALA A 122 7.87 22.42 3.38
N SER A 123 8.72 21.36 3.37
CA SER A 123 8.33 20.06 2.81
C SER A 123 7.15 19.43 3.55
N GLY A 124 7.11 19.58 4.90
CA GLY A 124 5.99 19.14 5.71
C GLY A 124 4.69 19.85 5.33
N ALA A 125 4.71 21.17 5.28
CA ALA A 125 3.55 21.98 4.95
C ALA A 125 2.97 21.65 3.55
N VAL A 126 3.84 21.49 2.54
CA VAL A 126 3.43 21.10 1.18
C VAL A 126 2.75 19.73 1.18
N VAL A 127 3.35 18.74 1.81
CA VAL A 127 2.80 17.38 1.84
C VAL A 127 1.48 17.33 2.61
N GLU A 128 1.39 17.98 3.77
CA GLU A 128 0.19 18.00 4.59
C GLU A 128 -0.95 18.76 3.91
N PHE A 129 -0.64 19.88 3.25
CA PHE A 129 -1.61 20.66 2.49
C PHE A 129 -2.27 19.81 1.38
N PHE A 130 -1.47 19.19 0.50
CA PHE A 130 -2.02 18.41 -0.61
C PHE A 130 -2.71 17.12 -0.17
N ARG A 131 -2.31 16.51 0.94
CA ARG A 131 -3.01 15.35 1.52
C ARG A 131 -4.33 15.69 2.21
N ALA A 132 -4.47 16.92 2.71
CA ALA A 132 -5.70 17.36 3.35
C ALA A 132 -6.84 17.66 2.35
N ILE A 133 -6.50 17.91 1.09
CA ILE A 133 -7.48 18.21 0.04
C ILE A 133 -7.94 16.91 -0.62
N PRO A 134 -9.26 16.63 -0.72
CA PRO A 134 -9.75 15.51 -1.50
C PRO A 134 -9.29 15.59 -2.97
N LEU A 135 -8.82 14.47 -3.53
CA LEU A 135 -8.26 14.42 -4.89
C LEU A 135 -9.20 15.03 -5.95
N LEU A 136 -10.50 14.76 -5.86
CA LEU A 136 -11.48 15.30 -6.81
C LEU A 136 -11.51 16.84 -6.78
N ILE A 137 -11.47 17.43 -5.58
CA ILE A 137 -11.43 18.90 -5.43
C ILE A 137 -10.13 19.45 -6.01
N MET A 138 -9.03 18.73 -5.89
CA MET A 138 -7.75 19.12 -6.47
C MET A 138 -7.78 19.12 -8.00
N ILE A 139 -8.39 18.10 -8.61
CA ILE A 139 -8.59 18.04 -10.07
C ILE A 139 -9.45 19.24 -10.53
N PHE A 140 -10.54 19.55 -9.82
CA PHE A 140 -11.36 20.75 -10.11
C PHE A 140 -10.59 22.06 -9.94
N ALA A 141 -9.81 22.18 -8.86
CA ALA A 141 -9.01 23.38 -8.61
C ALA A 141 -8.00 23.63 -9.73
N VAL A 142 -7.38 22.58 -10.24
CA VAL A 142 -6.46 22.69 -11.39
C VAL A 142 -7.21 23.02 -12.67
N MET A 143 -8.33 22.33 -12.96
CA MET A 143 -9.10 22.52 -14.20
C MET A 143 -9.68 23.91 -14.31
N PHE A 144 -10.38 24.36 -13.27
CA PHE A 144 -11.13 25.63 -13.28
C PHE A 144 -10.32 26.77 -12.68
N GLY A 145 -9.52 26.52 -11.62
CA GLY A 145 -8.67 27.52 -11.00
C GLY A 145 -7.53 27.97 -11.91
N GLY A 146 -6.95 27.07 -12.69
CA GLY A 146 -5.93 27.38 -13.69
C GLY A 146 -6.42 28.41 -14.70
N SER A 147 -7.65 28.27 -15.17
CA SER A 147 -8.28 29.23 -16.10
C SER A 147 -8.68 30.53 -15.38
N ALA A 148 -9.34 30.44 -14.23
CA ALA A 148 -9.89 31.59 -13.53
C ALA A 148 -8.81 32.53 -12.95
N VAL A 149 -7.72 31.97 -12.42
CA VAL A 149 -6.67 32.74 -11.71
C VAL A 149 -5.52 33.14 -12.63
N PHE A 150 -5.11 32.23 -13.53
CA PHE A 150 -3.92 32.43 -14.35
C PHE A 150 -4.20 32.62 -15.85
N GLY A 151 -5.49 32.57 -16.28
CA GLY A 151 -5.86 32.64 -17.70
C GLY A 151 -5.38 31.45 -18.54
N LEU A 152 -4.94 30.35 -17.90
CA LEU A 152 -4.39 29.18 -18.56
C LEU A 152 -5.50 28.23 -19.00
N THR A 153 -5.55 27.85 -20.27
CA THR A 153 -6.44 26.77 -20.73
C THR A 153 -5.85 25.41 -20.34
N VAL A 154 -6.34 24.84 -19.25
CA VAL A 154 -5.93 23.52 -18.79
C VAL A 154 -6.82 22.46 -19.43
N THR A 155 -6.25 21.50 -20.15
CA THR A 155 -7.02 20.38 -20.69
C THR A 155 -7.39 19.38 -19.58
N PRO A 156 -8.50 18.61 -19.73
CA PRO A 156 -8.88 17.57 -18.74
C PRO A 156 -7.76 16.60 -18.43
N PHE A 157 -6.96 16.19 -19.43
CA PHE A 157 -5.79 15.34 -19.25
C PHE A 157 -4.80 15.93 -18.23
N TRP A 158 -4.38 17.20 -18.42
CA TRP A 158 -3.42 17.82 -17.51
C TRP A 158 -4.02 18.14 -16.14
N ALA A 159 -5.32 18.44 -16.07
CA ALA A 159 -5.98 18.62 -14.79
C ALA A 159 -5.95 17.33 -13.95
N VAL A 160 -6.23 16.18 -14.56
CA VAL A 160 -6.14 14.87 -13.92
C VAL A 160 -4.70 14.55 -13.54
N VAL A 161 -3.74 14.69 -14.46
CA VAL A 161 -2.33 14.37 -14.20
C VAL A 161 -1.78 15.21 -13.04
N ILE A 162 -1.99 16.53 -13.05
CA ILE A 162 -1.48 17.41 -11.98
C ILE A 162 -2.16 17.10 -10.65
N GLY A 163 -3.49 16.90 -10.63
CA GLY A 163 -4.21 16.49 -9.42
C GLY A 163 -3.67 15.19 -8.83
N LEU A 164 -3.45 14.17 -9.69
CA LEU A 164 -2.87 12.89 -9.29
C LEU A 164 -1.44 13.05 -8.75
N VAL A 165 -0.61 13.86 -9.40
CA VAL A 165 0.78 14.13 -8.95
C VAL A 165 0.82 14.76 -7.58
N LEU A 166 0.02 15.81 -7.35
CA LEU A 166 0.01 16.54 -6.09
C LEU A 166 -0.50 15.66 -4.94
N TYR A 167 -1.60 14.95 -5.15
CA TYR A 167 -2.18 14.08 -4.13
C TYR A 167 -1.35 12.82 -3.90
N ASN A 168 -1.16 11.99 -4.94
CA ASN A 168 -0.45 10.72 -4.80
C ASN A 168 1.04 10.92 -4.53
N GLY A 169 1.66 11.98 -5.06
CA GLY A 169 3.02 12.37 -4.74
C GLY A 169 3.20 12.70 -3.26
N SER A 170 2.21 13.37 -2.65
CA SER A 170 2.22 13.67 -1.22
C SER A 170 2.04 12.41 -0.36
N VAL A 171 1.22 11.46 -0.78
CA VAL A 171 1.12 10.13 -0.14
C VAL A 171 2.43 9.36 -0.27
N LEU A 172 3.05 9.36 -1.45
CA LEU A 172 4.37 8.76 -1.68
C LEU A 172 5.46 9.40 -0.82
N ALA A 173 5.41 10.72 -0.59
CA ALA A 173 6.35 11.40 0.31
C ALA A 173 6.26 10.86 1.75
N GLU A 174 5.05 10.54 2.23
CA GLU A 174 4.89 9.92 3.54
C GLU A 174 5.39 8.48 3.57
N ILE A 175 5.14 7.70 2.50
CA ILE A 175 5.68 6.34 2.36
C ILE A 175 7.21 6.37 2.40
N VAL A 176 7.84 7.30 1.69
CA VAL A 176 9.30 7.48 1.68
C VAL A 176 9.81 7.85 3.08
N ARG A 177 9.17 8.82 3.73
CA ARG A 177 9.54 9.23 5.10
C ARG A 177 9.43 8.07 6.08
N ALA A 178 8.31 7.35 6.07
CA ALA A 178 8.08 6.20 6.95
C ALA A 178 9.06 5.05 6.68
N GLY A 179 9.36 4.78 5.39
CA GLY A 179 10.33 3.77 5.00
C GLY A 179 11.75 4.06 5.48
N ILE A 180 12.19 5.32 5.42
CA ILE A 180 13.50 5.71 5.94
C ILE A 180 13.54 5.59 7.48
N LEU A 181 12.49 6.01 8.17
CA LEU A 181 12.40 5.92 9.63
C LEU A 181 12.26 4.48 10.15
N SER A 182 11.88 3.53 9.32
CA SER A 182 11.80 2.11 9.70
C SER A 182 13.15 1.42 9.77
N ILE A 183 14.22 2.04 9.25
CA ILE A 183 15.57 1.48 9.33
C ILE A 183 16.09 1.58 10.77
N PRO A 184 16.67 0.51 11.34
CA PRO A 184 17.20 0.52 12.70
C PRO A 184 18.23 1.65 12.93
N ARG A 185 18.09 2.38 14.01
CA ARG A 185 18.96 3.54 14.34
C ARG A 185 20.44 3.21 14.37
N GLY A 186 20.80 1.99 14.78
CA GLY A 186 22.18 1.53 14.80
C GLY A 186 22.88 1.61 13.43
N GLN A 187 22.15 1.56 12.30
CA GLN A 187 22.73 1.73 10.96
C GLN A 187 23.25 3.16 10.77
N SER A 188 22.51 4.16 11.22
CA SER A 188 22.94 5.56 11.14
C SER A 188 24.03 5.89 12.16
N GLU A 189 23.93 5.36 13.36
CA GLU A 189 24.92 5.56 14.44
C GLU A 189 26.28 4.97 14.06
N ALA A 190 26.32 3.72 13.56
CA ALA A 190 27.54 3.09 13.08
C ALA A 190 28.19 3.86 11.93
N ALA A 191 27.37 4.32 10.97
CA ALA A 191 27.89 5.12 9.85
C ALA A 191 28.49 6.46 10.30
N LEU A 192 27.86 7.13 11.27
CA LEU A 192 28.40 8.37 11.86
C LEU A 192 29.69 8.12 12.65
N ALA A 193 29.78 6.98 13.38
CA ALA A 193 30.96 6.61 14.14
C ALA A 193 32.20 6.38 13.28
N VAL A 194 32.04 5.94 12.02
CA VAL A 194 33.16 5.84 11.04
C VAL A 194 33.40 7.15 10.27
N GLY A 195 32.83 8.28 10.72
CA GLY A 195 33.10 9.62 10.17
C GLY A 195 32.28 9.98 8.93
N MET A 196 31.22 9.25 8.58
CA MET A 196 30.36 9.64 7.45
C MET A 196 29.54 10.90 7.78
N ARG A 197 29.41 11.80 6.81
CA ARG A 197 28.53 12.98 6.94
C ARG A 197 27.05 12.56 6.86
N PRO A 198 26.11 13.27 7.52
CA PRO A 198 24.68 12.92 7.51
C PRO A 198 24.08 12.71 6.10
N GLY A 199 24.50 13.51 5.11
CA GLY A 199 24.08 13.32 3.72
C GLY A 199 24.62 12.04 3.07
N GLN A 200 25.83 11.60 3.43
CA GLN A 200 26.38 10.32 2.98
C GLN A 200 25.64 9.16 3.64
N VAL A 201 25.37 9.25 4.94
CA VAL A 201 24.56 8.26 5.68
C VAL A 201 23.18 8.10 5.01
N MET A 202 22.50 9.20 4.71
CA MET A 202 21.20 9.18 4.02
C MET A 202 21.30 8.49 2.66
N ARG A 203 22.23 8.90 1.81
CA ARG A 203 22.30 8.45 0.41
C ARG A 203 22.88 7.05 0.26
N MET A 204 23.88 6.67 1.08
CA MET A 204 24.66 5.44 0.89
C MET A 204 24.18 4.30 1.81
N ILE A 205 23.56 4.61 2.95
CA ILE A 205 23.17 3.62 3.95
C ILE A 205 21.65 3.51 4.06
N LEU A 206 20.97 4.62 4.40
CA LEU A 206 19.54 4.59 4.72
C LEU A 206 18.68 4.45 3.48
N LEU A 207 18.87 5.28 2.46
CA LEU A 207 18.00 5.31 1.29
C LEU A 207 17.99 3.98 0.51
N PRO A 208 19.14 3.31 0.24
CA PRO A 208 19.13 2.02 -0.45
C PRO A 208 18.41 0.91 0.33
N GLN A 209 18.49 0.93 1.66
CA GLN A 209 17.78 -0.02 2.51
C GLN A 209 16.28 0.30 2.55
N ALA A 210 15.93 1.57 2.78
CA ALA A 210 14.57 2.05 2.84
C ALA A 210 13.79 1.77 1.54
N VAL A 211 14.38 2.00 0.36
CA VAL A 211 13.74 1.68 -0.93
C VAL A 211 13.27 0.24 -0.99
N THR A 212 14.07 -0.70 -0.47
CA THR A 212 13.70 -2.12 -0.48
C THR A 212 12.50 -2.40 0.45
N VAL A 213 12.45 -1.72 1.60
CA VAL A 213 11.37 -1.90 2.58
C VAL A 213 10.07 -1.25 2.11
N MET A 214 10.15 -0.05 1.49
CA MET A 214 8.96 0.70 1.07
C MET A 214 8.42 0.30 -0.32
N MET A 215 9.16 -0.52 -1.11
CA MET A 215 8.73 -0.94 -2.46
C MET A 215 7.30 -1.49 -2.51
N PRO A 216 6.85 -2.38 -1.61
CA PRO A 216 5.47 -2.87 -1.64
C PRO A 216 4.43 -1.75 -1.50
N ALA A 217 4.71 -0.75 -0.63
CA ALA A 217 3.82 0.37 -0.41
C ALA A 217 3.80 1.34 -1.62
N ILE A 218 4.97 1.60 -2.24
CA ILE A 218 5.05 2.39 -3.48
C ILE A 218 4.24 1.74 -4.58
N VAL A 219 4.42 0.43 -4.78
CA VAL A 219 3.69 -0.36 -5.78
C VAL A 219 2.18 -0.31 -5.53
N ALA A 220 1.74 -0.52 -4.29
CA ALA A 220 0.33 -0.41 -3.94
C ALA A 220 -0.23 0.98 -4.25
N GLN A 221 0.55 2.04 -3.97
CA GLN A 221 0.13 3.41 -4.28
C GLN A 221 0.04 3.69 -5.78
N LEU A 222 0.90 3.10 -6.61
CA LEU A 222 0.79 3.22 -8.07
C LEU A 222 -0.46 2.54 -8.62
N VAL A 223 -0.89 1.41 -8.03
CA VAL A 223 -2.18 0.78 -8.36
C VAL A 223 -3.36 1.66 -7.94
N VAL A 224 -3.27 2.33 -6.78
CA VAL A 224 -4.28 3.32 -6.36
C VAL A 224 -4.32 4.48 -7.35
N LEU A 225 -3.17 5.06 -7.71
CA LEU A 225 -3.06 6.16 -8.68
C LEU A 225 -3.73 5.80 -10.02
N LEU A 226 -3.55 4.57 -10.51
CA LEU A 226 -4.22 4.10 -11.74
C LEU A 226 -5.75 4.10 -11.59
N LYS A 227 -6.29 3.66 -10.46
CA LYS A 227 -7.74 3.69 -10.20
C LYS A 227 -8.27 5.12 -10.08
N ASP A 228 -7.48 6.00 -9.50
CA ASP A 228 -7.84 7.39 -9.27
C ASP A 228 -7.97 8.19 -10.58
N THR A 229 -7.39 7.73 -11.71
CA THR A 229 -7.60 8.36 -13.02
C THR A 229 -9.07 8.40 -13.41
N ALA A 230 -9.88 7.43 -12.98
CA ALA A 230 -11.32 7.39 -13.23
C ALA A 230 -12.09 8.60 -12.68
N LEU A 231 -11.54 9.33 -11.70
CA LEU A 231 -12.12 10.59 -11.23
C LEU A 231 -12.10 11.68 -12.31
N GLY A 232 -11.27 11.54 -13.32
CA GLY A 232 -11.21 12.42 -14.49
C GLY A 232 -12.51 12.43 -15.32
N PHE A 233 -13.32 11.38 -15.23
CA PHE A 233 -14.65 11.32 -15.84
C PHE A 233 -15.50 12.54 -15.52
N ILE A 234 -15.40 13.08 -14.30
CA ILE A 234 -16.21 14.21 -13.82
C ILE A 234 -15.82 15.52 -14.50
N VAL A 235 -14.55 15.69 -14.89
CA VAL A 235 -14.05 16.83 -15.68
C VAL A 235 -14.07 16.58 -17.17
N SER A 236 -14.83 15.57 -17.62
CA SER A 236 -14.95 15.16 -19.05
C SER A 236 -13.63 14.69 -19.66
N PHE A 237 -12.75 14.11 -18.84
CA PHE A 237 -11.59 13.40 -19.36
C PHE A 237 -12.05 12.14 -20.11
N GLU A 238 -11.57 11.96 -21.33
CA GLU A 238 -11.96 10.86 -22.21
C GLU A 238 -11.20 9.57 -21.85
N ASP A 239 -11.39 9.12 -20.61
CA ASP A 239 -10.80 7.89 -20.08
C ASP A 239 -11.65 6.65 -20.36
N LEU A 240 -11.21 5.52 -19.89
CA LEU A 240 -11.91 4.25 -20.01
C LEU A 240 -13.30 4.27 -19.32
N LEU A 241 -13.45 5.00 -18.20
CA LEU A 241 -14.74 5.16 -17.53
C LEU A 241 -15.70 6.02 -18.35
N ASN A 242 -15.20 7.07 -19.01
CA ASN A 242 -15.99 7.87 -19.94
C ASN A 242 -16.52 7.01 -21.10
N ALA A 243 -15.67 6.16 -21.68
CA ALA A 243 -16.09 5.22 -22.71
C ALA A 243 -17.26 4.34 -22.26
N GLY A 244 -17.20 3.79 -21.05
CA GLY A 244 -18.23 2.88 -20.51
C GLY A 244 -19.48 3.55 -19.97
N ALA A 245 -19.35 4.68 -19.28
CA ALA A 245 -20.47 5.32 -18.60
C ALA A 245 -21.20 6.37 -19.46
N ARG A 246 -20.57 6.86 -20.52
CA ARG A 246 -21.13 7.91 -21.39
C ARG A 246 -21.15 7.51 -22.86
N VAL A 247 -20.00 7.18 -23.48
CA VAL A 247 -19.91 7.01 -24.93
C VAL A 247 -20.66 5.77 -25.40
N LEU A 248 -20.43 4.61 -24.82
CA LEU A 248 -21.11 3.36 -25.21
C LEU A 248 -22.63 3.43 -24.95
N PRO A 249 -23.11 3.88 -23.77
CA PRO A 249 -24.55 4.01 -23.53
C PRO A 249 -25.24 5.03 -24.45
N SER A 250 -24.59 6.13 -24.81
CA SER A 250 -25.18 7.11 -25.71
C SER A 250 -25.34 6.61 -27.14
N ASN A 251 -24.47 5.69 -27.59
CA ASN A 251 -24.54 5.09 -28.93
C ASN A 251 -25.43 3.84 -29.00
N PHE A 252 -25.50 3.05 -27.93
CA PHE A 252 -26.10 1.71 -27.96
C PHE A 252 -27.16 1.49 -26.87
N ASN A 253 -27.47 2.47 -26.03
CA ASN A 253 -28.41 2.37 -24.89
C ASN A 253 -28.11 1.20 -23.95
N ASN A 254 -26.83 0.81 -23.81
CA ASN A 254 -26.36 -0.41 -23.16
C ASN A 254 -25.54 -0.15 -21.88
N ILE A 255 -26.06 0.70 -20.98
CA ILE A 255 -25.30 1.17 -19.81
C ILE A 255 -24.81 0.01 -18.93
N ILE A 256 -25.62 -1.01 -18.67
CA ILE A 256 -25.24 -2.12 -17.80
C ILE A 256 -24.15 -3.00 -18.41
N PRO A 257 -24.30 -3.51 -19.67
CA PRO A 257 -23.24 -4.23 -20.35
C PRO A 257 -21.95 -3.41 -20.45
N ALA A 258 -22.05 -2.11 -20.78
CA ALA A 258 -20.89 -1.22 -20.90
C ALA A 258 -20.14 -1.09 -19.57
N VAL A 259 -20.82 -0.79 -18.48
CA VAL A 259 -20.19 -0.68 -17.16
C VAL A 259 -19.54 -2.00 -16.73
N ILE A 260 -20.19 -3.14 -16.98
CA ILE A 260 -19.63 -4.47 -16.64
C ILE A 260 -18.35 -4.73 -17.44
N VAL A 261 -18.37 -4.52 -18.76
CA VAL A 261 -17.19 -4.75 -19.60
C VAL A 261 -16.03 -3.83 -19.19
N ILE A 262 -16.30 -2.54 -18.95
CA ILE A 262 -15.28 -1.60 -18.51
C ILE A 262 -14.76 -1.96 -17.13
N ALA A 263 -15.61 -2.37 -16.21
CA ALA A 263 -15.18 -2.83 -14.87
C ALA A 263 -14.25 -4.05 -14.98
N ILE A 264 -14.56 -5.01 -15.85
CA ILE A 264 -13.71 -6.18 -16.11
C ILE A 264 -12.35 -5.73 -16.66
N ILE A 265 -12.32 -4.80 -17.61
CA ILE A 265 -11.08 -4.25 -18.16
C ILE A 265 -10.26 -3.58 -17.05
N TYR A 266 -10.88 -2.74 -16.20
CA TYR A 266 -10.20 -2.13 -15.05
C TYR A 266 -9.64 -3.17 -14.08
N ILE A 267 -10.39 -4.23 -13.78
CA ILE A 267 -9.92 -5.32 -12.91
C ILE A 267 -8.69 -5.99 -13.52
N ILE A 268 -8.75 -6.36 -14.80
CA ILE A 268 -7.65 -7.02 -15.51
C ILE A 268 -6.40 -6.14 -15.48
N ILE A 269 -6.51 -4.86 -15.83
CA ILE A 269 -5.37 -3.94 -15.84
C ILE A 269 -4.77 -3.78 -14.44
N ASN A 270 -5.61 -3.59 -13.42
CA ASN A 270 -5.12 -3.44 -12.04
C ASN A 270 -4.41 -4.71 -11.56
N VAL A 271 -4.95 -5.89 -11.87
CA VAL A 271 -4.30 -7.17 -11.55
C VAL A 271 -2.97 -7.31 -12.30
N MET A 272 -2.92 -6.97 -13.58
CA MET A 272 -1.69 -7.01 -14.39
C MET A 272 -0.63 -6.05 -13.85
N VAL A 273 -1.00 -4.79 -13.59
CA VAL A 273 -0.09 -3.79 -13.02
C VAL A 273 0.41 -4.25 -11.65
N GLY A 274 -0.47 -4.75 -10.78
CA GLY A 274 -0.11 -5.30 -9.49
C GLY A 274 0.83 -6.51 -9.58
N ALA A 275 0.59 -7.42 -10.54
CA ALA A 275 1.45 -8.58 -10.77
C ALA A 275 2.84 -8.19 -11.28
N VAL A 276 2.93 -7.28 -12.26
CA VAL A 276 4.20 -6.74 -12.78
C VAL A 276 4.98 -6.06 -11.66
N ALA A 277 4.33 -5.25 -10.87
CA ALA A 277 4.91 -4.53 -9.76
C ALA A 277 5.45 -5.48 -8.67
N THR A 278 4.68 -6.51 -8.30
CA THR A 278 5.12 -7.56 -7.36
C THR A 278 6.29 -8.38 -7.92
N TRP A 279 6.29 -8.66 -9.21
CA TRP A 279 7.40 -9.34 -9.87
C TRP A 279 8.68 -8.51 -9.83
N LEU A 280 8.62 -7.21 -10.13
CA LEU A 280 9.75 -6.28 -10.03
C LEU A 280 10.30 -6.21 -8.59
N GLU A 281 9.42 -6.14 -7.59
CA GLU A 281 9.79 -6.17 -6.19
C GLU A 281 10.55 -7.45 -5.82
N ARG A 282 10.01 -8.63 -6.18
CA ARG A 282 10.64 -9.93 -5.90
C ARG A 282 12.01 -10.04 -6.56
N ARG A 283 12.16 -9.53 -7.78
CA ARG A 283 13.45 -9.50 -8.50
C ARG A 283 14.46 -8.61 -7.79
N SER A 284 14.07 -7.43 -7.36
CA SER A 284 14.92 -6.49 -6.61
C SER A 284 15.39 -7.06 -5.26
N ARG A 285 14.52 -7.79 -4.54
CA ARG A 285 14.87 -8.45 -3.28
C ARG A 285 15.84 -9.63 -3.45
N ARG A 286 15.74 -10.38 -4.55
CA ARG A 286 16.61 -11.56 -4.81
C ARG A 286 18.06 -11.15 -5.07
N SER A 287 18.30 -10.10 -5.84
CA SER A 287 19.66 -9.63 -6.16
C SER A 287 20.45 -9.18 -4.92
N ARG A 288 19.79 -8.80 -3.82
CA ARG A 288 20.45 -8.40 -2.55
C ARG A 288 20.72 -9.56 -1.59
N LYS A 289 19.93 -10.64 -1.61
CA LYS A 289 20.20 -11.83 -0.76
C LYS A 289 21.48 -12.54 -1.16
N THR A 290 21.89 -12.45 -2.42
CA THR A 290 23.14 -13.06 -2.92
C THR A 290 24.38 -12.28 -2.45
N ALA A 291 24.25 -10.98 -2.09
CA ALA A 291 25.37 -10.16 -1.64
C ALA A 291 25.61 -10.21 -0.11
N ALA A 292 24.66 -10.69 0.67
CA ALA A 292 24.79 -10.85 2.12
C ALA A 292 25.06 -12.32 2.48
N LYS A 293 26.26 -12.80 2.18
CA LYS A 293 26.74 -14.08 2.77
C LYS A 293 26.88 -13.85 4.29
N PRO A 294 26.30 -14.69 5.16
CA PRO A 294 26.51 -14.55 6.58
C PRO A 294 28.01 -14.66 6.86
N ILE A 295 28.57 -13.63 7.51
CA ILE A 295 29.91 -13.77 8.10
C ILE A 295 29.73 -14.88 9.14
N ALA A 296 30.39 -16.02 8.91
CA ALA A 296 30.47 -17.09 9.88
C ALA A 296 30.93 -16.46 11.20
N ARG A 297 30.13 -16.61 12.26
CA ARG A 297 30.60 -16.28 13.60
C ARG A 297 31.89 -17.05 13.80
N PRO A 298 33.00 -16.39 14.24
CA PRO A 298 34.15 -17.12 14.72
C PRO A 298 33.66 -18.06 15.81
N ASP A 299 34.01 -19.33 15.71
CA ASP A 299 33.63 -20.37 16.64
C ASP A 299 33.84 -19.86 18.08
N SER A 300 32.79 -19.96 18.91
CA SER A 300 32.93 -19.78 20.33
C SER A 300 34.05 -20.64 20.84
N PRO A 301 34.95 -20.13 21.70
CA PRO A 301 36.07 -20.95 22.20
C PRO A 301 35.50 -22.22 22.84
N THR A 302 35.89 -23.36 22.32
CA THR A 302 35.67 -24.66 22.89
C THR A 302 36.08 -24.59 24.37
N ALA A 303 35.14 -24.91 25.25
CA ALA A 303 35.42 -25.09 26.65
C ALA A 303 36.61 -26.03 26.78
N VAL A 304 37.71 -25.52 27.33
CA VAL A 304 38.85 -26.32 27.75
C VAL A 304 38.34 -27.20 28.87
N GLU A 305 38.09 -28.48 28.58
CA GLU A 305 37.92 -29.51 29.59
C GLU A 305 39.27 -29.62 30.33
N GLY A 306 39.38 -28.86 31.42
CA GLY A 306 40.43 -29.03 32.41
C GLY A 306 40.21 -30.34 33.17
N GLY A 307 40.91 -31.35 32.76
CA GLY A 307 41.02 -32.61 33.53
C GLY A 307 41.60 -32.32 34.92
N LEU A 308 40.74 -32.31 35.93
CA LEU A 308 41.19 -32.45 37.31
C LEU A 308 41.44 -33.91 37.60
N GLY A 309 42.76 -34.24 37.62
CA GLY A 309 43.26 -35.55 38.08
C GLY A 309 42.81 -35.80 39.51
N THR A 310 42.23 -36.95 39.74
CA THR A 310 41.94 -37.48 41.07
C THR A 310 43.25 -37.88 41.75
N PRO A 311 43.49 -37.48 43.02
CA PRO A 311 44.62 -38.00 43.78
C PRO A 311 44.32 -39.43 44.26
N THR A 312 45.15 -40.36 43.87
CA THR A 312 45.21 -41.74 44.42
C THR A 312 45.79 -41.71 45.80
N THR A 313 45.03 -42.09 46.83
CA THR A 313 45.51 -42.37 48.17
C THR A 313 46.04 -43.78 48.25
N PRO A 314 47.27 -44.07 48.78
CA PRO A 314 47.68 -45.43 49.10
C PRO A 314 47.17 -45.80 50.52
N ALA A 315 46.57 -46.96 50.62
CA ALA A 315 46.26 -47.60 51.89
C ALA A 315 47.43 -48.54 52.33
N PRO A 316 47.59 -48.80 53.68
CA PRO A 316 48.63 -49.64 54.23
C PRO A 316 48.42 -51.12 54.11
#